data_47e9a9f3213388abd7e4d7932855a3f4
#
_entry.id   47e9a9f3213388abd7e4d7932855a3f4
#
_cell.length_a   1.000
_cell.length_b   1.000
_cell.length_c   1.000
_cell.angle_alpha   90.00
_cell.angle_beta   90.00
_cell.angle_gamma   90.00
#
_symmetry.space_group_name_H-M   'P 1'
#
loop_
_entity.id
_entity.type
_entity.pdbx_description
1 polymer ?
#
loop_
_entity_poly.entity_id
_entity_poly.type
_entity_poly.pdbx_seq_one_letter_code
_entity_poly.pdbx_strand_id
1 'polypeptide(L)'
;MKHLPSRLAPESALVCALLFTLFAFHCEAATLFTTTENETFAASTLDGDENAEASAGALFLFSTDGATPRANSVPWRAWGTTFNELDLDALKLLTQDEQRDIMRRLFAPDGDMRFTRGRLTMNANDYSRAWYSCSEQEGDFALEHFNIEHDKTNQIALVKMALGHNPSLVFWVSPWSPPAWMKLNKDYPVLSSRFNKQPKEKDALLYGGVSDAVDPNEMWLQGDRRKPFPRRLATQNYFIQEPAYLQAYADMFVRFIELYRAEGVTIDRVMYQNEAYSYTPYPGCPWTAEGTVRFNRDYLAPALRAKAPGVKLYLGTFNTNRRSYIEQILDAPGMLEAIDGLGFQWEGREVMEAFAKDGKYPGIARICSEAECGNGKMDWKAAEHTTWLLFENLANGAEEWYNWNFILVDDGCSPWGWRQNALVRVDSRTSKASFRPEYYAVKHFAHFIQPGAVQLASSPWRDKTEAVCYRNPDGSIVVVAANWADATRRVAFTIGSKTYTLELKPHSFNTVVER
;
A
#
# COMPACT_ATOMS: atom_id res chain seq x y z
N MET A 1 -1.35 -38.54 86.60
CA MET A 1 -1.98 -37.73 87.66
C MET A 1 -2.77 -36.62 87.02
N LYS A 2 -4.10 -36.64 87.18
CA LYS A 2 -4.99 -35.48 87.40
C LYS A 2 -5.04 -34.43 86.27
N HIS A 3 -6.07 -34.00 85.72
CA HIS A 3 -7.51 -34.11 85.81
C HIS A 3 -8.09 -33.34 84.61
N LEU A 4 -9.08 -33.88 83.97
CA LEU A 4 -10.09 -33.14 83.19
C LEU A 4 -10.92 -32.26 84.16
N PRO A 5 -11.65 -31.22 83.69
CA PRO A 5 -12.90 -31.46 82.97
C PRO A 5 -13.29 -30.46 81.87
N SER A 6 -13.97 -30.98 80.89
CA SER A 6 -15.22 -30.59 80.23
C SER A 6 -15.81 -29.19 80.41
N ARG A 7 -16.20 -28.54 79.27
CA ARG A 7 -17.57 -27.95 79.08
C ARG A 7 -17.77 -27.46 77.66
N LEU A 8 -18.71 -28.09 76.97
CA LEU A 8 -19.90 -27.56 76.29
C LEU A 8 -19.74 -26.36 75.34
N ALA A 9 -20.12 -26.64 74.09
CA ALA A 9 -20.45 -25.70 73.02
C ALA A 9 -21.67 -24.82 73.34
N PRO A 10 -21.84 -23.74 72.57
CA PRO A 10 -23.12 -23.65 71.86
C PRO A 10 -22.92 -23.33 70.34
N GLU A 11 -23.92 -23.80 69.64
CA GLU A 11 -24.23 -23.57 68.21
C GLU A 11 -24.23 -22.07 67.91
N SER A 12 -23.64 -21.75 66.76
CA SER A 12 -23.85 -20.45 66.14
C SER A 12 -24.00 -20.65 64.60
N ALA A 13 -25.13 -20.25 64.14
CA ALA A 13 -25.69 -20.35 62.84
C ALA A 13 -24.74 -19.86 61.75
N LEU A 14 -24.57 -20.68 60.69
CA LEU A 14 -23.92 -20.35 59.43
C LEU A 14 -24.87 -19.46 58.64
N VAL A 15 -24.64 -18.13 58.61
CA VAL A 15 -25.28 -17.21 57.69
C VAL A 15 -24.44 -17.21 56.41
N CYS A 16 -24.89 -17.97 55.42
CA CYS A 16 -24.40 -17.84 54.04
C CYS A 16 -24.85 -16.48 53.49
N ALA A 17 -23.97 -15.49 53.55
CA ALA A 17 -24.10 -14.28 52.74
C ALA A 17 -23.68 -14.60 51.31
N LEU A 18 -24.64 -14.87 50.42
CA LEU A 18 -24.43 -14.83 48.98
C LEU A 18 -24.06 -13.38 48.59
N LEU A 19 -22.78 -13.13 48.40
CA LEU A 19 -22.30 -11.98 47.65
C LEU A 19 -22.61 -12.22 46.18
N PHE A 20 -23.78 -11.75 45.75
CA PHE A 20 -24.01 -11.46 44.34
C PHE A 20 -23.07 -10.29 43.96
N THR A 21 -21.88 -10.58 43.47
CA THR A 21 -21.11 -9.62 42.65
C THR A 21 -21.92 -9.41 41.38
N LEU A 22 -22.70 -8.35 41.36
CA LEU A 22 -23.17 -7.76 40.12
C LEU A 22 -21.91 -7.38 39.31
N PHE A 23 -21.53 -8.23 38.39
CA PHE A 23 -20.76 -7.79 37.24
C PHE A 23 -21.67 -6.82 36.49
N ALA A 24 -21.54 -5.54 36.81
CA ALA A 24 -22.00 -4.50 35.90
C ALA A 24 -21.20 -4.72 34.61
N PHE A 25 -21.83 -5.34 33.61
CA PHE A 25 -21.36 -5.24 32.24
C PHE A 25 -21.36 -3.74 31.94
N HIS A 26 -20.20 -3.10 32.08
CA HIS A 26 -19.98 -1.81 31.48
C HIS A 26 -20.05 -2.08 29.97
N CYS A 27 -21.17 -1.74 29.37
CA CYS A 27 -21.30 -1.61 27.96
C CYS A 27 -20.36 -0.45 27.58
N GLU A 28 -19.10 -0.75 27.25
CA GLU A 28 -18.18 0.30 26.78
C GLU A 28 -18.77 0.89 25.51
N ALA A 29 -19.03 2.20 25.55
CA ALA A 29 -19.50 2.94 24.39
C ALA A 29 -18.42 2.90 23.30
N ALA A 30 -18.83 2.76 22.05
CA ALA A 30 -17.90 2.82 20.93
C ALA A 30 -17.35 4.25 20.78
N THR A 31 -16.16 4.37 20.22
CA THR A 31 -15.57 5.68 19.88
C THR A 31 -15.73 5.95 18.40
N LEU A 32 -16.29 7.11 18.06
CA LEU A 32 -16.40 7.61 16.69
C LEU A 32 -15.31 8.67 16.43
N PHE A 33 -14.55 8.48 15.38
CA PHE A 33 -13.59 9.46 14.83
C PHE A 33 -14.15 10.01 13.51
N THR A 34 -14.17 11.33 13.35
CA THR A 34 -14.69 11.99 12.15
C THR A 34 -13.66 12.96 11.58
N THR A 35 -13.51 12.94 10.26
CA THR A 35 -12.74 13.93 9.50
C THR A 35 -13.59 14.49 8.38
N THR A 36 -13.59 15.82 8.25
CA THR A 36 -14.13 16.59 7.13
C THR A 36 -13.06 17.55 6.62
N GLU A 37 -13.32 18.31 5.57
CA GLU A 37 -12.39 19.34 5.11
C GLU A 37 -12.02 20.37 6.21
N ASN A 38 -12.96 20.61 7.14
CA ASN A 38 -12.83 21.63 8.19
C ASN A 38 -12.62 21.06 9.59
N GLU A 39 -12.69 19.76 9.77
CA GLU A 39 -12.55 19.11 11.08
C GLU A 39 -11.66 17.87 10.94
N THR A 40 -10.63 17.83 11.75
CA THR A 40 -9.58 16.81 11.60
C THR A 40 -9.62 15.82 12.74
N PHE A 41 -9.99 14.55 12.43
CA PHE A 41 -9.92 13.40 13.32
C PHE A 41 -10.54 13.63 14.71
N ALA A 42 -11.72 14.28 14.75
CA ALA A 42 -12.44 14.58 15.98
C ALA A 42 -13.03 13.31 16.60
N ALA A 43 -12.80 13.11 17.88
CA ALA A 43 -13.31 11.95 18.62
C ALA A 43 -14.59 12.29 19.37
N SER A 44 -15.55 11.37 19.36
CA SER A 44 -16.79 11.43 20.14
C SER A 44 -17.23 10.03 20.59
N THR A 45 -18.11 9.96 21.58
CA THR A 45 -18.70 8.71 22.04
C THR A 45 -19.90 8.35 21.17
N LEU A 46 -20.08 7.05 20.90
CA LEU A 46 -21.22 6.50 20.17
C LEU A 46 -21.82 5.35 20.97
N ASP A 47 -23.08 5.51 21.37
CA ASP A 47 -23.81 4.47 22.08
C ASP A 47 -24.48 3.49 21.11
N GLY A 48 -24.39 2.21 21.39
CA GLY A 48 -25.15 1.17 20.69
C GLY A 48 -26.49 0.96 21.38
N ASP A 49 -27.56 0.81 20.60
CA ASP A 49 -28.90 0.53 21.07
C ASP A 49 -29.29 -0.92 20.75
N GLU A 50 -29.83 -1.63 21.71
CA GLU A 50 -30.36 -2.99 21.52
C GLU A 50 -31.76 -3.01 20.85
N ASN A 51 -32.40 -1.84 20.67
CA ASN A 51 -33.71 -1.71 20.06
C ASN A 51 -33.62 -1.38 18.55
N ALA A 52 -34.29 -2.16 17.72
CA ALA A 52 -34.32 -1.96 16.26
C ALA A 52 -34.92 -0.60 15.83
N GLU A 53 -35.66 0.10 16.70
CA GLU A 53 -36.23 1.43 16.43
C GLU A 53 -35.17 2.51 16.26
N ALA A 54 -33.95 2.33 16.82
CA ALA A 54 -32.84 3.27 16.67
C ALA A 54 -32.44 3.51 15.21
N SER A 55 -32.70 2.55 14.32
CA SER A 55 -32.38 2.64 12.90
C SER A 55 -33.49 3.25 12.04
N ALA A 56 -34.64 3.62 12.62
CA ALA A 56 -35.77 4.15 11.87
C ALA A 56 -35.38 5.39 11.03
N GLY A 57 -35.62 5.33 9.72
CA GLY A 57 -35.26 6.40 8.78
C GLY A 57 -33.76 6.52 8.45
N ALA A 58 -32.90 5.62 8.93
CA ALA A 58 -31.50 5.56 8.57
C ALA A 58 -31.28 4.61 7.38
N LEU A 59 -30.26 4.93 6.56
CA LEU A 59 -29.77 3.99 5.54
C LEU A 59 -29.04 2.85 6.25
N PHE A 60 -29.58 1.64 6.17
CA PHE A 60 -28.95 0.46 6.78
C PHE A 60 -27.79 -0.03 5.90
N LEU A 61 -26.59 -0.09 6.47
CA LEU A 61 -25.35 -0.47 5.77
C LEU A 61 -25.15 -1.99 5.77
N PHE A 62 -25.07 -2.60 6.95
CA PHE A 62 -24.85 -4.04 7.12
C PHE A 62 -25.22 -4.53 8.53
N SER A 63 -25.29 -5.86 8.67
CA SER A 63 -25.34 -6.55 9.96
C SER A 63 -24.24 -7.61 10.01
N THR A 64 -23.64 -7.78 11.17
CA THR A 64 -22.67 -8.85 11.47
C THR A 64 -22.86 -9.35 12.89
N ASP A 65 -22.56 -10.64 13.12
CA ASP A 65 -22.53 -11.21 14.48
C ASP A 65 -21.28 -10.80 15.29
N GLY A 66 -20.39 -10.02 14.68
CA GLY A 66 -19.12 -9.59 15.26
C GLY A 66 -18.02 -10.68 15.24
N ALA A 67 -18.35 -11.90 14.83
CA ALA A 67 -17.45 -13.06 14.93
C ALA A 67 -17.13 -13.70 13.56
N THR A 68 -18.12 -13.88 12.70
CA THR A 68 -17.98 -14.62 11.45
C THR A 68 -17.33 -13.78 10.37
N PRO A 69 -16.15 -14.17 9.82
CA PRO A 69 -15.56 -13.49 8.69
C PRO A 69 -16.47 -13.50 7.45
N ARG A 70 -16.44 -12.42 6.68
CA ARG A 70 -17.08 -12.36 5.37
C ARG A 70 -16.54 -13.48 4.48
N ALA A 71 -17.40 -14.08 3.65
CA ALA A 71 -16.99 -15.09 2.69
C ALA A 71 -15.82 -14.59 1.82
N ASN A 72 -14.80 -15.43 1.66
CA ASN A 72 -13.55 -15.12 0.95
C ASN A 72 -12.71 -13.98 1.55
N SER A 73 -13.00 -13.57 2.79
CA SER A 73 -12.14 -12.64 3.51
C SER A 73 -10.78 -13.26 3.77
N VAL A 74 -9.72 -12.50 3.50
CA VAL A 74 -8.35 -12.83 3.85
C VAL A 74 -7.88 -11.90 4.97
N PRO A 75 -7.03 -12.35 5.90
CA PRO A 75 -6.52 -11.48 6.94
C PRO A 75 -5.71 -10.33 6.34
N TRP A 76 -5.96 -9.11 6.81
CA TRP A 76 -5.17 -7.94 6.47
C TRP A 76 -3.72 -8.13 6.91
N ARG A 77 -2.75 -7.83 6.05
CA ARG A 77 -1.33 -8.09 6.36
C ARG A 77 -0.56 -6.85 6.74
N ALA A 78 -0.73 -5.74 5.99
CA ALA A 78 0.10 -4.57 6.24
C ALA A 78 -0.43 -3.28 5.63
N TRP A 79 -0.09 -2.19 6.28
CA TRP A 79 -0.05 -0.84 5.76
C TRP A 79 1.40 -0.45 5.51
N GLY A 80 1.66 0.26 4.42
CA GLY A 80 3.01 0.65 4.06
C GLY A 80 3.09 1.87 3.16
N THR A 81 4.33 2.27 2.86
CA THR A 81 4.64 3.35 1.92
C THR A 81 5.94 3.07 1.18
N THR A 82 6.20 3.79 0.10
CA THR A 82 7.46 3.71 -0.64
C THR A 82 8.47 4.68 -0.05
N PHE A 83 9.75 4.36 -0.20
CA PHE A 83 10.89 5.15 0.29
C PHE A 83 11.65 5.73 -0.90
N ASN A 84 11.44 7.00 -1.18
CA ASN A 84 12.04 7.71 -2.32
C ASN A 84 13.13 8.70 -1.89
N GLU A 85 14.03 9.07 -2.79
CA GLU A 85 15.07 10.06 -2.49
C GLU A 85 14.47 11.44 -2.17
N LEU A 86 13.40 11.83 -2.88
CA LEU A 86 12.76 13.12 -2.65
C LEU A 86 12.01 13.20 -1.32
N ASP A 87 11.59 12.06 -0.74
CA ASP A 87 11.09 12.01 0.63
C ASP A 87 12.19 12.42 1.63
N LEU A 88 13.41 11.91 1.43
CA LEU A 88 14.55 12.26 2.27
C LEU A 88 14.92 13.75 2.13
N ASP A 89 14.84 14.29 0.92
CA ASP A 89 15.10 15.71 0.67
C ASP A 89 14.09 16.60 1.37
N ALA A 90 12.82 16.23 1.33
CA ALA A 90 11.77 16.94 2.05
C ALA A 90 11.99 16.93 3.57
N LEU A 91 12.35 15.76 4.13
CA LEU A 91 12.68 15.63 5.55
C LEU A 91 13.87 16.50 5.95
N LYS A 92 14.92 16.56 5.13
CA LYS A 92 16.14 17.34 5.41
C LYS A 92 15.91 18.85 5.51
N LEU A 93 14.77 19.38 4.99
CA LEU A 93 14.39 20.78 5.16
C LEU A 93 13.86 21.09 6.57
N LEU A 94 13.48 20.08 7.33
CA LEU A 94 12.86 20.19 8.65
C LEU A 94 13.90 20.09 9.78
N THR A 95 13.53 20.57 10.95
CA THR A 95 14.33 20.32 12.15
C THR A 95 14.37 18.84 12.50
N GLN A 96 15.37 18.41 13.24
CA GLN A 96 15.48 17.01 13.68
C GLN A 96 14.29 16.54 14.51
N ASP A 97 13.68 17.43 15.30
CA ASP A 97 12.49 17.12 16.11
C ASP A 97 11.27 16.89 15.21
N GLU A 98 11.06 17.75 14.22
CA GLU A 98 9.97 17.56 13.22
C GLU A 98 10.17 16.28 12.41
N GLN A 99 11.40 15.99 11.98
CA GLN A 99 11.71 14.71 11.30
C GLN A 99 11.35 13.52 12.19
N ARG A 100 11.77 13.53 13.45
CA ARG A 100 11.46 12.45 14.40
C ARG A 100 9.94 12.30 14.64
N ASP A 101 9.22 13.41 14.81
CA ASP A 101 7.75 13.34 15.01
C ASP A 101 7.03 12.76 13.79
N ILE A 102 7.38 13.19 12.59
CA ILE A 102 6.79 12.64 11.34
C ILE A 102 7.07 11.14 11.23
N MET A 103 8.33 10.73 11.40
CA MET A 103 8.71 9.31 11.29
C MET A 103 8.05 8.47 12.39
N ARG A 104 7.94 8.98 13.62
CA ARG A 104 7.20 8.32 14.70
C ARG A 104 5.72 8.13 14.35
N ARG A 105 5.06 9.18 13.86
CA ARG A 105 3.64 9.11 13.45
C ARG A 105 3.40 8.09 12.35
N LEU A 106 4.32 7.93 11.42
CA LEU A 106 4.17 7.00 10.32
C LEU A 106 4.48 5.55 10.72
N PHE A 107 5.57 5.33 11.46
CA PHE A 107 6.15 4.00 11.62
C PHE A 107 6.08 3.42 13.03
N ALA A 108 5.98 4.24 14.08
CA ALA A 108 5.94 3.68 15.44
C ALA A 108 4.67 2.84 15.68
N PRO A 109 4.73 1.75 16.47
CA PRO A 109 3.57 0.92 16.80
C PRO A 109 2.44 1.68 17.49
N ASP A 110 2.75 2.77 18.19
CA ASP A 110 1.80 3.70 18.83
C ASP A 110 1.54 4.95 17.95
N GLY A 111 2.09 5.01 16.76
CA GLY A 111 1.95 6.12 15.84
C GLY A 111 0.58 6.20 15.15
N ASP A 112 0.43 7.20 14.30
CA ASP A 112 -0.82 7.46 13.58
C ASP A 112 -1.10 6.43 12.48
N MET A 113 -0.07 6.04 11.70
CA MET A 113 -0.22 5.12 10.57
C MET A 113 0.13 3.68 10.91
N ARG A 114 1.02 3.46 11.87
CA ARG A 114 1.48 2.13 12.26
C ARG A 114 1.97 1.30 11.07
N PHE A 115 2.64 1.93 10.11
CA PHE A 115 3.16 1.22 8.94
C PHE A 115 4.13 0.13 9.38
N THR A 116 3.90 -1.08 8.88
CA THR A 116 4.70 -2.27 9.20
C THR A 116 5.54 -2.74 8.04
N ARG A 117 5.33 -2.17 6.85
CA ARG A 117 6.07 -2.53 5.64
C ARG A 117 6.49 -1.31 4.85
N GLY A 118 7.59 -1.47 4.09
CA GLY A 118 8.04 -0.48 3.13
C GLY A 118 8.26 -1.07 1.74
N ARG A 119 8.13 -0.22 0.72
CA ARG A 119 8.55 -0.51 -0.63
C ARG A 119 9.86 0.21 -0.92
N LEU A 120 10.83 -0.51 -1.44
CA LEU A 120 12.12 0.00 -1.89
C LEU A 120 12.17 0.00 -3.42
N THR A 121 13.03 0.84 -3.95
CA THR A 121 13.33 0.86 -5.38
C THR A 121 14.73 0.29 -5.60
N MET A 122 14.88 -0.65 -6.52
CA MET A 122 16.19 -1.05 -7.02
C MET A 122 16.51 -0.18 -8.22
N ASN A 123 17.62 0.56 -8.15
CA ASN A 123 17.99 1.61 -9.10
C ASN A 123 17.07 2.85 -9.01
N ALA A 124 17.33 3.83 -9.88
CA ALA A 124 16.57 5.07 -9.94
C ALA A 124 15.11 4.85 -10.36
N ASN A 125 14.24 5.69 -9.81
CA ASN A 125 12.82 5.80 -10.16
C ASN A 125 12.47 7.24 -10.60
N ASP A 126 11.19 7.54 -10.77
CA ASP A 126 10.68 8.87 -11.12
C ASP A 126 10.80 9.91 -10.00
N TYR A 127 11.06 9.50 -8.75
CA TYR A 127 11.34 10.36 -7.60
C TYR A 127 12.78 10.26 -7.08
N SER A 128 13.70 9.82 -7.95
CA SER A 128 15.15 9.94 -7.74
C SER A 128 15.68 11.28 -8.25
N ARG A 129 16.73 11.81 -7.64
CA ARG A 129 17.37 13.08 -8.05
C ARG A 129 18.03 12.99 -9.41
N ALA A 130 18.59 11.82 -9.72
CA ALA A 130 19.24 11.51 -10.97
C ALA A 130 19.02 10.04 -11.31
N TRP A 131 19.26 9.66 -12.56
CA TRP A 131 19.19 8.27 -12.97
C TRP A 131 20.50 7.56 -12.68
N TYR A 132 20.40 6.40 -12.08
CA TYR A 132 21.52 5.54 -11.72
C TYR A 132 21.04 4.09 -11.66
N SER A 133 22.00 3.17 -11.67
CA SER A 133 21.78 1.78 -11.29
C SER A 133 22.87 1.26 -10.37
N CYS A 134 22.59 0.17 -9.69
CA CYS A 134 23.59 -0.54 -8.87
C CYS A 134 24.67 -1.24 -9.72
N SER A 135 24.51 -1.29 -11.05
CA SER A 135 25.45 -1.94 -11.99
C SER A 135 25.58 -1.10 -13.27
N GLU A 136 26.46 -0.09 -13.21
CA GLU A 136 26.67 0.84 -14.33
C GLU A 136 27.65 0.31 -15.40
N GLN A 137 28.49 -0.66 -15.05
CA GLN A 137 29.49 -1.16 -15.97
C GLN A 137 28.87 -2.12 -16.98
N GLU A 138 28.93 -1.73 -18.27
CA GLU A 138 28.45 -2.58 -19.36
C GLU A 138 29.23 -3.89 -19.42
N GLY A 139 28.49 -4.99 -19.53
CA GLY A 139 29.06 -6.34 -19.66
C GLY A 139 29.50 -6.97 -18.34
N ASP A 140 29.24 -6.34 -17.19
CA ASP A 140 29.53 -6.92 -15.87
C ASP A 140 28.50 -8.00 -15.49
N PHE A 141 28.52 -9.11 -16.24
CA PHE A 141 27.63 -10.25 -15.96
C PHE A 141 27.95 -10.99 -14.67
N ALA A 142 29.19 -10.85 -14.17
CA ALA A 142 29.61 -11.45 -12.91
C ALA A 142 29.29 -10.59 -11.68
N LEU A 143 28.77 -9.37 -11.91
CA LEU A 143 28.41 -8.40 -10.86
C LEU A 143 29.59 -7.99 -9.94
N GLU A 144 30.81 -7.97 -10.49
CA GLU A 144 32.01 -7.60 -9.75
C GLU A 144 32.00 -6.12 -9.32
N HIS A 145 31.32 -5.26 -10.12
CA HIS A 145 31.18 -3.84 -9.86
C HIS A 145 29.82 -3.44 -9.29
N PHE A 146 28.93 -4.42 -9.05
CA PHE A 146 27.61 -4.16 -8.45
C PHE A 146 27.77 -3.62 -7.03
N ASN A 147 27.19 -2.46 -6.75
CA ASN A 147 27.22 -1.83 -5.44
C ASN A 147 25.98 -1.00 -5.12
N ILE A 148 25.78 -0.68 -3.85
CA ILE A 148 24.67 0.13 -3.32
C ILE A 148 25.18 1.41 -2.64
N GLU A 149 26.35 1.91 -3.03
CA GLU A 149 26.95 3.07 -2.37
C GLU A 149 26.07 4.32 -2.47
N HIS A 150 25.38 4.50 -3.61
CA HIS A 150 24.39 5.56 -3.77
C HIS A 150 23.26 5.43 -2.74
N ASP A 151 22.75 4.23 -2.53
CA ASP A 151 21.61 4.00 -1.65
C ASP A 151 21.94 4.19 -0.17
N LYS A 152 23.20 3.96 0.24
CA LYS A 152 23.62 4.09 1.65
C LYS A 152 23.34 5.47 2.22
N THR A 153 23.54 6.53 1.43
CA THR A 153 23.33 7.92 1.85
C THR A 153 21.94 8.47 1.50
N ASN A 154 21.15 7.70 0.81
CA ASN A 154 19.82 8.07 0.31
C ASN A 154 18.74 7.12 0.86
N GLN A 155 18.31 6.13 0.11
CA GLN A 155 17.21 5.24 0.48
C GLN A 155 17.47 4.50 1.81
N ILE A 156 18.67 3.95 2.02
CA ILE A 156 19.02 3.24 3.27
C ILE A 156 19.06 4.22 4.46
N ALA A 157 19.54 5.44 4.27
CA ALA A 157 19.50 6.44 5.32
C ALA A 157 18.05 6.74 5.76
N LEU A 158 17.14 6.89 4.81
CA LEU A 158 15.70 7.09 5.08
C LEU A 158 15.08 5.86 5.77
N VAL A 159 15.41 4.66 5.31
CA VAL A 159 14.97 3.40 5.92
C VAL A 159 15.44 3.29 7.38
N LYS A 160 16.69 3.65 7.67
CA LYS A 160 17.25 3.62 9.04
C LYS A 160 16.50 4.60 9.97
N MET A 161 16.02 5.74 9.48
CA MET A 161 15.15 6.62 10.27
C MET A 161 13.83 5.92 10.65
N ALA A 162 13.20 5.20 9.74
CA ALA A 162 11.98 4.45 10.02
C ALA A 162 12.24 3.26 10.97
N LEU A 163 13.31 2.50 10.76
CA LEU A 163 13.72 1.38 11.61
C LEU A 163 14.02 1.84 13.05
N GLY A 164 14.48 3.08 13.24
CA GLY A 164 14.64 3.67 14.56
C GLY A 164 13.35 3.80 15.37
N HIS A 165 12.20 3.83 14.71
CA HIS A 165 10.86 3.87 15.34
C HIS A 165 10.16 2.51 15.33
N ASN A 166 10.47 1.65 14.36
CA ASN A 166 9.92 0.30 14.27
C ASN A 166 10.99 -0.66 13.73
N PRO A 167 11.77 -1.30 14.60
CA PRO A 167 12.81 -2.26 14.19
C PRO A 167 12.29 -3.52 13.47
N SER A 168 10.97 -3.78 13.54
CA SER A 168 10.34 -4.93 12.89
C SER A 168 9.85 -4.66 11.47
N LEU A 169 10.12 -3.47 10.92
CA LEU A 169 9.78 -3.16 9.53
C LEU A 169 10.46 -4.15 8.59
N VAL A 170 9.69 -4.64 7.62
CA VAL A 170 10.19 -5.45 6.50
C VAL A 170 9.84 -4.78 5.19
N PHE A 171 10.62 -5.09 4.16
CA PHE A 171 10.54 -4.37 2.90
C PHE A 171 10.36 -5.34 1.73
N TRP A 172 9.79 -4.80 0.66
CA TRP A 172 9.85 -5.42 -0.66
C TRP A 172 10.44 -4.44 -1.67
N VAL A 173 10.95 -4.95 -2.77
CA VAL A 173 11.67 -4.15 -3.76
C VAL A 173 11.16 -4.39 -5.17
N SER A 174 11.13 -3.32 -5.97
CA SER A 174 10.96 -3.38 -7.42
C SER A 174 11.87 -2.38 -8.13
N PRO A 175 12.47 -2.74 -9.28
CA PRO A 175 13.14 -1.78 -10.16
C PRO A 175 12.13 -1.04 -11.03
N TRP A 176 12.46 0.22 -11.40
CA TRP A 176 11.81 0.95 -12.49
C TRP A 176 12.48 0.65 -13.83
N SER A 177 13.80 0.63 -13.84
CA SER A 177 14.59 0.24 -14.99
C SER A 177 15.72 -0.68 -14.56
N PRO A 178 16.02 -1.72 -15.34
CA PRO A 178 17.33 -2.37 -15.25
C PRO A 178 18.43 -1.38 -15.62
N PRO A 179 19.72 -1.71 -15.40
CA PRO A 179 20.82 -0.93 -15.92
C PRO A 179 20.66 -0.62 -17.41
N ALA A 180 21.02 0.59 -17.82
CA ALA A 180 20.84 1.03 -19.21
C ALA A 180 21.46 0.06 -20.23
N TRP A 181 22.61 -0.52 -19.93
CA TRP A 181 23.30 -1.46 -20.81
C TRP A 181 22.57 -2.79 -21.04
N MET A 182 21.61 -3.15 -20.17
CA MET A 182 20.78 -4.35 -20.32
C MET A 182 19.51 -4.11 -21.16
N LYS A 183 19.30 -2.89 -21.66
CA LYS A 183 18.12 -2.52 -22.44
C LYS A 183 18.46 -2.30 -23.91
N LEU A 184 17.48 -2.51 -24.79
CA LEU A 184 17.64 -2.31 -26.25
C LEU A 184 17.98 -0.87 -26.61
N ASN A 185 17.39 0.10 -25.91
CA ASN A 185 17.64 1.52 -26.14
C ASN A 185 18.92 2.05 -25.48
N LYS A 186 19.57 1.25 -24.63
CA LYS A 186 20.77 1.64 -23.89
C LYS A 186 20.60 2.94 -23.08
N ASP A 187 19.39 3.13 -22.49
CA ASP A 187 19.05 4.31 -21.71
C ASP A 187 18.04 3.94 -20.60
N TYR A 188 17.88 4.79 -19.58
CA TYR A 188 16.95 4.58 -18.48
C TYR A 188 15.48 4.81 -18.87
N PRO A 189 15.11 5.94 -19.54
CA PRO A 189 13.74 6.17 -19.97
C PRO A 189 13.35 5.24 -21.12
N VAL A 190 12.05 5.18 -21.38
CA VAL A 190 11.49 4.45 -22.52
C VAL A 190 11.19 5.40 -23.67
N LEU A 191 10.73 6.61 -23.33
CA LEU A 191 10.35 7.64 -24.30
C LEU A 191 11.18 8.91 -24.13
N SER A 192 11.44 9.57 -25.26
CA SER A 192 12.04 10.90 -25.27
C SER A 192 11.11 11.94 -24.66
N SER A 193 11.68 12.93 -23.99
CA SER A 193 10.94 14.06 -23.44
C SER A 193 11.83 15.28 -23.30
N ARG A 194 11.22 16.47 -23.07
CA ARG A 194 11.99 17.69 -22.76
C ARG A 194 12.80 17.60 -21.45
N PHE A 195 12.54 16.60 -20.62
CA PHE A 195 13.19 16.41 -19.32
C PHE A 195 14.29 15.35 -19.37
N ASN A 196 14.45 14.64 -20.48
CA ASN A 196 15.51 13.65 -20.66
C ASN A 196 16.31 13.91 -21.94
N LYS A 197 17.41 13.21 -22.10
CA LYS A 197 18.30 13.36 -23.27
C LYS A 197 18.11 12.27 -24.31
N GLN A 198 17.08 11.40 -24.17
CA GLN A 198 16.88 10.32 -25.12
C GLN A 198 16.55 10.89 -26.50
N PRO A 199 17.26 10.48 -27.56
CA PRO A 199 16.92 10.86 -28.90
C PRO A 199 15.54 10.32 -29.31
N LYS A 200 14.74 11.15 -30.02
CA LYS A 200 13.36 10.77 -30.41
C LYS A 200 13.32 9.52 -31.31
N GLU A 201 14.36 9.26 -32.04
CA GLU A 201 14.50 8.09 -32.91
C GLU A 201 14.45 6.77 -32.12
N LYS A 202 14.85 6.78 -30.83
CA LYS A 202 14.76 5.61 -29.94
C LYS A 202 13.33 5.26 -29.56
N ASP A 203 12.39 6.20 -29.65
CA ASP A 203 10.98 5.95 -29.33
C ASP A 203 10.37 4.91 -30.30
N ALA A 204 10.89 4.84 -31.53
CA ALA A 204 10.46 3.88 -32.54
C ALA A 204 10.72 2.41 -32.14
N LEU A 205 11.66 2.14 -31.23
CA LEU A 205 11.96 0.79 -30.76
C LEU A 205 10.76 0.13 -30.07
N LEU A 206 9.90 0.90 -29.40
CA LEU A 206 8.67 0.40 -28.77
C LEU A 206 7.73 -0.32 -29.73
N TYR A 207 7.74 0.11 -30.99
CA TYR A 207 6.80 -0.33 -32.01
C TYR A 207 7.47 -1.21 -33.07
N GLY A 208 8.58 -1.86 -32.72
CA GLY A 208 9.33 -2.67 -33.68
C GLY A 208 9.90 -1.86 -34.85
N GLY A 209 10.24 -0.57 -34.61
CA GLY A 209 10.76 0.35 -35.61
C GLY A 209 9.69 1.11 -36.41
N VAL A 210 8.42 0.97 -36.10
CA VAL A 210 7.32 1.72 -36.75
C VAL A 210 7.03 3.02 -36.00
N SER A 211 7.16 4.16 -36.70
CA SER A 211 7.14 5.50 -36.10
C SER A 211 5.75 6.14 -35.97
N ASP A 212 4.68 5.38 -35.77
CA ASP A 212 3.34 5.92 -35.55
C ASP A 212 3.12 6.40 -34.09
N ALA A 213 4.17 6.71 -33.37
CA ALA A 213 4.10 7.17 -32.02
C ALA A 213 3.53 8.59 -31.95
N VAL A 214 2.39 8.74 -31.29
CA VAL A 214 1.89 10.03 -30.81
C VAL A 214 2.94 10.59 -29.84
N ASP A 215 3.28 11.87 -29.94
CA ASP A 215 4.27 12.50 -29.04
C ASP A 215 3.78 12.39 -27.59
N PRO A 216 4.42 11.58 -26.74
CA PRO A 216 3.98 11.41 -25.36
C PRO A 216 4.14 12.68 -24.53
N ASN A 217 5.00 13.63 -24.94
CA ASN A 217 5.16 14.92 -24.28
C ASN A 217 3.90 15.78 -24.37
N GLU A 218 3.12 15.66 -25.44
CA GLU A 218 1.85 16.38 -25.54
C GLU A 218 0.79 15.82 -24.59
N MET A 219 0.90 14.57 -24.15
CA MET A 219 -0.11 13.91 -23.34
C MET A 219 0.12 14.02 -21.85
N TRP A 220 1.32 13.73 -21.38
CA TRP A 220 1.64 13.67 -19.95
C TRP A 220 1.89 15.04 -19.33
N LEU A 221 2.55 15.91 -20.09
CA LEU A 221 3.06 17.18 -19.57
C LEU A 221 2.08 18.35 -19.73
N GLN A 222 1.08 18.22 -20.58
CA GLN A 222 0.04 19.26 -20.79
C GLN A 222 -1.25 18.97 -20.03
N GLY A 223 -1.33 17.83 -19.31
CA GLY A 223 -2.50 17.50 -18.49
C GLY A 223 -3.79 17.27 -19.29
N ASP A 224 -3.70 17.04 -20.60
CA ASP A 224 -4.87 16.76 -21.43
C ASP A 224 -5.27 15.28 -21.31
N ARG A 225 -6.09 15.00 -20.29
CA ARG A 225 -6.68 13.67 -20.05
C ARG A 225 -7.65 13.22 -21.16
N ARG A 226 -7.99 14.08 -22.13
CA ARG A 226 -8.96 13.80 -23.19
C ARG A 226 -8.39 13.01 -24.37
N LYS A 227 -7.07 12.95 -24.49
CA LYS A 227 -6.40 12.09 -25.46
C LYS A 227 -5.88 10.86 -24.73
N PRO A 228 -6.50 9.68 -24.90
CA PRO A 228 -5.98 8.47 -24.26
C PRO A 228 -4.55 8.24 -24.78
N PHE A 229 -3.64 7.97 -23.82
CA PHE A 229 -2.32 7.44 -24.14
C PHE A 229 -2.52 6.24 -25.09
N PRO A 230 -1.76 6.12 -26.18
CA PRO A 230 -1.86 4.93 -27.01
C PRO A 230 -1.40 3.74 -26.14
N ARG A 231 -2.36 3.11 -25.47
CA ARG A 231 -2.19 1.90 -24.66
C ARG A 231 -1.93 0.71 -25.60
N ARG A 232 -0.91 0.84 -26.43
CA ARG A 232 -0.44 -0.25 -27.26
C ARG A 232 0.46 -1.12 -26.41
N LEU A 233 0.24 -2.42 -26.48
CA LEU A 233 1.16 -3.40 -25.93
C LEU A 233 2.55 -3.16 -26.50
N ALA A 234 3.57 -3.26 -25.67
CA ALA A 234 4.93 -3.34 -26.16
C ALA A 234 5.01 -4.51 -27.16
N THR A 235 5.42 -4.22 -28.38
CA THR A 235 5.56 -5.24 -29.42
C THR A 235 6.79 -6.10 -29.20
N GLN A 236 7.69 -5.66 -28.31
CA GLN A 236 8.92 -6.38 -27.96
C GLN A 236 9.34 -6.03 -26.52
N ASN A 237 10.13 -6.89 -25.92
CA ASN A 237 10.77 -6.61 -24.64
C ASN A 237 11.82 -5.53 -24.81
N TYR A 238 11.85 -4.55 -23.91
CA TYR A 238 12.95 -3.58 -23.83
C TYR A 238 14.17 -4.16 -23.14
N PHE A 239 13.99 -5.10 -22.26
CA PHE A 239 15.09 -5.88 -21.68
C PHE A 239 15.65 -6.87 -22.73
N ILE A 240 16.97 -6.95 -22.85
CA ILE A 240 17.65 -7.88 -23.76
C ILE A 240 17.36 -9.32 -23.30
N GLN A 241 16.78 -10.13 -24.19
CA GLN A 241 16.29 -11.48 -23.86
C GLN A 241 17.35 -12.58 -24.00
N GLU A 242 18.63 -12.25 -24.03
CA GLU A 242 19.72 -13.23 -24.07
C GLU A 242 19.93 -13.87 -22.69
N PRO A 243 20.23 -15.19 -22.63
CA PRO A 243 20.37 -15.90 -21.36
C PRO A 243 21.34 -15.27 -20.37
N ALA A 244 22.48 -14.75 -20.84
CA ALA A 244 23.47 -14.11 -19.98
C ALA A 244 22.91 -12.85 -19.28
N TYR A 245 22.15 -12.04 -20.00
CA TYR A 245 21.50 -10.84 -19.45
C TYR A 245 20.42 -11.20 -18.45
N LEU A 246 19.55 -12.18 -18.78
CA LEU A 246 18.48 -12.63 -17.90
C LEU A 246 19.02 -13.21 -16.60
N GLN A 247 20.09 -14.01 -16.67
CA GLN A 247 20.72 -14.60 -15.48
C GLN A 247 21.39 -13.52 -14.62
N ALA A 248 22.19 -12.63 -15.22
CA ALA A 248 22.82 -11.55 -14.48
C ALA A 248 21.79 -10.65 -13.81
N TYR A 249 20.67 -10.34 -14.48
CA TYR A 249 19.61 -9.54 -13.87
C TYR A 249 18.91 -10.25 -12.70
N ALA A 250 18.69 -11.55 -12.78
CA ALA A 250 18.17 -12.34 -11.65
C ALA A 250 19.17 -12.35 -10.48
N ASP A 251 20.46 -12.48 -10.77
CA ASP A 251 21.51 -12.45 -9.74
C ASP A 251 21.66 -11.04 -9.11
N MET A 252 21.35 -9.96 -9.83
CA MET A 252 21.29 -8.61 -9.27
C MET A 252 20.27 -8.49 -8.14
N PHE A 253 19.08 -9.10 -8.25
CA PHE A 253 18.11 -9.12 -7.15
C PHE A 253 18.66 -9.81 -5.91
N VAL A 254 19.33 -10.94 -6.09
CA VAL A 254 19.97 -11.66 -4.98
C VAL A 254 21.04 -10.79 -4.32
N ARG A 255 21.92 -10.19 -5.15
CA ARG A 255 23.00 -9.34 -4.65
C ARG A 255 22.50 -8.10 -3.92
N PHE A 256 21.43 -7.47 -4.42
CA PHE A 256 20.78 -6.34 -3.77
C PHE A 256 20.24 -6.74 -2.39
N ILE A 257 19.53 -7.86 -2.29
CA ILE A 257 18.99 -8.39 -1.03
C ILE A 257 20.13 -8.64 -0.02
N GLU A 258 21.24 -9.26 -0.45
CA GLU A 258 22.40 -9.53 0.40
C GLU A 258 23.03 -8.24 0.96
N LEU A 259 23.24 -7.25 0.09
CA LEU A 259 23.85 -6.00 0.48
C LEU A 259 22.95 -5.17 1.40
N TYR A 260 21.62 -5.13 1.14
CA TYR A 260 20.69 -4.47 2.03
C TYR A 260 20.58 -5.17 3.39
N ARG A 261 20.62 -6.50 3.40
CA ARG A 261 20.69 -7.26 4.65
C ARG A 261 21.94 -6.93 5.46
N ALA A 262 23.08 -6.75 4.82
CA ALA A 262 24.34 -6.33 5.49
C ALA A 262 24.22 -4.92 6.11
N GLU A 263 23.35 -4.06 5.56
CA GLU A 263 23.02 -2.75 6.13
C GLU A 263 21.93 -2.79 7.21
N GLY A 264 21.43 -3.99 7.56
CA GLY A 264 20.37 -4.19 8.56
C GLY A 264 18.94 -4.02 8.01
N VAL A 265 18.75 -4.04 6.69
CA VAL A 265 17.44 -3.91 6.04
C VAL A 265 16.97 -5.27 5.55
N THR A 266 15.83 -5.73 6.07
CA THR A 266 15.24 -7.02 5.70
C THR A 266 14.30 -6.87 4.50
N ILE A 267 14.67 -7.48 3.37
CA ILE A 267 13.82 -7.62 2.18
C ILE A 267 13.24 -9.03 2.17
N ASP A 268 11.91 -9.16 2.23
CA ASP A 268 11.21 -10.44 2.25
C ASP A 268 10.48 -10.75 0.93
N ARG A 269 10.50 -9.81 -0.03
CA ARG A 269 9.76 -9.95 -1.30
C ARG A 269 10.40 -9.11 -2.40
N VAL A 270 10.29 -9.61 -3.62
CA VAL A 270 10.64 -8.85 -4.83
C VAL A 270 9.50 -8.86 -5.84
N MET A 271 9.42 -7.81 -6.65
CA MET A 271 8.68 -7.74 -7.90
C MET A 271 9.65 -7.36 -9.01
N TYR A 272 9.58 -8.04 -10.15
CA TYR A 272 10.62 -7.95 -11.16
C TYR A 272 10.71 -6.59 -11.89
N GLN A 273 9.61 -5.82 -11.91
CA GLN A 273 9.51 -4.57 -12.65
C GLN A 273 8.39 -3.70 -12.09
N ASN A 274 8.64 -2.39 -11.94
CA ASN A 274 7.57 -1.41 -11.80
C ASN A 274 6.91 -1.18 -13.15
N GLU A 275 5.59 -1.36 -13.22
CA GLU A 275 4.79 -0.99 -14.39
C GLU A 275 5.34 -1.51 -15.72
N ALA A 276 5.54 -2.81 -15.83
CA ALA A 276 6.04 -3.48 -17.03
C ALA A 276 5.25 -3.16 -18.31
N TYR A 277 4.15 -2.43 -18.18
CA TYR A 277 3.24 -2.05 -19.25
C TYR A 277 3.31 -0.55 -19.61
N SER A 278 4.07 0.23 -18.84
CA SER A 278 4.18 1.68 -19.02
C SER A 278 5.28 2.10 -19.98
N TYR A 279 4.99 3.14 -20.75
CA TYR A 279 5.93 3.82 -21.63
C TYR A 279 6.26 5.18 -21.03
N THR A 280 7.39 5.30 -20.37
CA THR A 280 7.66 6.42 -19.49
C THR A 280 8.82 7.30 -20.00
N PRO A 281 8.76 8.62 -19.79
CA PRO A 281 9.88 9.53 -20.02
C PRO A 281 10.87 9.57 -18.84
N TYR A 282 10.67 8.74 -17.84
CA TYR A 282 11.52 8.47 -16.68
C TYR A 282 11.94 6.99 -16.68
N PRO A 283 12.76 6.53 -15.73
CA PRO A 283 13.22 5.14 -15.75
C PRO A 283 12.04 4.15 -15.87
N GLY A 284 12.14 3.24 -16.82
CA GLY A 284 11.12 2.26 -17.12
C GLY A 284 11.66 1.13 -18.00
N CYS A 285 10.95 0.02 -18.07
CA CYS A 285 11.28 -1.09 -18.95
C CYS A 285 10.03 -1.92 -19.28
N PRO A 286 9.44 -1.75 -20.47
CA PRO A 286 8.33 -2.56 -20.92
C PRO A 286 8.73 -4.01 -21.18
N TRP A 287 7.84 -4.93 -20.80
CA TRP A 287 7.99 -6.36 -21.02
C TRP A 287 6.75 -6.92 -21.72
N THR A 288 6.94 -7.84 -22.66
CA THR A 288 5.85 -8.65 -23.20
C THR A 288 5.42 -9.70 -22.17
N ALA A 289 4.22 -10.27 -22.33
CA ALA A 289 3.78 -11.36 -21.46
C ALA A 289 4.75 -12.55 -21.50
N GLU A 290 5.23 -12.93 -22.69
CA GLU A 290 6.21 -14.01 -22.88
C GLU A 290 7.55 -13.71 -22.17
N GLY A 291 8.08 -12.48 -22.34
CA GLY A 291 9.32 -12.08 -21.67
C GLY A 291 9.18 -12.05 -20.16
N THR A 292 8.03 -11.62 -19.65
CA THR A 292 7.69 -11.66 -18.24
C THR A 292 7.69 -13.08 -17.68
N VAL A 293 7.03 -14.02 -18.36
CA VAL A 293 7.01 -15.44 -17.99
C VAL A 293 8.42 -16.01 -18.00
N ARG A 294 9.16 -15.81 -19.11
CA ARG A 294 10.51 -16.33 -19.27
C ARG A 294 11.43 -15.86 -18.14
N PHE A 295 11.45 -14.56 -17.85
CA PHE A 295 12.33 -14.03 -16.80
C PHE A 295 11.95 -14.52 -15.41
N ASN A 296 10.69 -14.40 -15.03
CA ASN A 296 10.27 -14.71 -13.66
C ASN A 296 10.33 -16.21 -13.39
N ARG A 297 9.80 -17.06 -14.30
CA ARG A 297 9.73 -18.50 -14.11
C ARG A 297 11.10 -19.18 -14.25
N ASP A 298 11.87 -18.80 -15.30
CA ASP A 298 13.05 -19.58 -15.71
C ASP A 298 14.35 -19.06 -15.08
N TYR A 299 14.38 -17.79 -14.59
CA TYR A 299 15.59 -17.17 -14.04
C TYR A 299 15.40 -16.64 -12.61
N LEU A 300 14.44 -15.74 -12.38
CA LEU A 300 14.33 -15.05 -11.09
C LEU A 300 13.86 -15.97 -9.97
N ALA A 301 12.78 -16.75 -10.18
CA ALA A 301 12.29 -17.68 -9.17
C ALA A 301 13.35 -18.75 -8.80
N PRO A 302 14.05 -19.39 -9.74
CA PRO A 302 15.14 -20.31 -9.40
C PRO A 302 16.29 -19.63 -8.64
N ALA A 303 16.70 -18.42 -9.03
CA ALA A 303 17.77 -17.68 -8.35
C ALA A 303 17.41 -17.35 -6.90
N LEU A 304 16.18 -16.87 -6.65
CA LEU A 304 15.69 -16.58 -5.31
C LEU A 304 15.62 -17.84 -4.44
N ARG A 305 15.05 -18.93 -4.97
CA ARG A 305 14.95 -20.19 -4.24
C ARG A 305 16.30 -20.76 -3.84
N ALA A 306 17.29 -20.63 -4.73
CA ALA A 306 18.64 -21.16 -4.50
C ALA A 306 19.49 -20.29 -3.57
N LYS A 307 19.41 -18.95 -3.70
CA LYS A 307 20.37 -18.02 -3.10
C LYS A 307 19.78 -17.09 -2.04
N ALA A 308 18.46 -16.87 -2.06
CA ALA A 308 17.73 -16.05 -1.10
C ALA A 308 16.46 -16.75 -0.57
N PRO A 309 16.61 -17.96 0.03
CA PRO A 309 15.47 -18.74 0.48
C PRO A 309 14.66 -17.95 1.51
N GLY A 310 13.33 -17.96 1.38
CA GLY A 310 12.40 -17.18 2.20
C GLY A 310 12.01 -15.83 1.61
N VAL A 311 12.70 -15.34 0.59
CA VAL A 311 12.28 -14.15 -0.16
C VAL A 311 11.24 -14.57 -1.21
N LYS A 312 10.07 -13.93 -1.16
CA LYS A 312 8.93 -14.23 -2.02
C LYS A 312 9.04 -13.50 -3.35
N LEU A 313 8.58 -14.16 -4.40
CA LEU A 313 8.40 -13.54 -5.71
C LEU A 313 6.92 -13.19 -5.91
N TYR A 314 6.60 -11.91 -5.95
CA TYR A 314 5.29 -11.44 -6.40
C TYR A 314 5.39 -10.97 -7.84
N LEU A 315 4.36 -11.24 -8.62
CA LEU A 315 4.29 -10.77 -10.00
C LEU A 315 3.59 -9.40 -10.05
N GLY A 316 4.08 -8.55 -10.86
CA GLY A 316 3.63 -7.15 -11.02
C GLY A 316 4.84 -6.21 -10.99
N THR A 317 4.67 -4.91 -10.81
CA THR A 317 3.41 -4.27 -10.41
C THR A 317 2.50 -4.04 -11.63
N PHE A 318 1.30 -4.58 -11.62
CA PHE A 318 0.37 -4.46 -12.75
C PHE A 318 -0.39 -3.13 -12.69
N ASN A 319 -0.18 -2.28 -13.70
CA ASN A 319 -0.83 -0.97 -13.86
C ASN A 319 -1.74 -0.90 -15.08
N THR A 320 -2.23 -2.02 -15.59
CA THR A 320 -3.07 -2.10 -16.78
C THR A 320 -4.40 -2.77 -16.50
N ASN A 321 -5.47 -2.30 -17.12
CA ASN A 321 -6.78 -2.98 -17.12
C ASN A 321 -6.91 -4.04 -18.22
N ARG A 322 -5.84 -4.35 -18.95
CA ARG A 322 -5.83 -5.42 -19.96
C ARG A 322 -5.70 -6.78 -19.29
N ARG A 323 -6.84 -7.30 -18.84
CA ARG A 323 -6.96 -8.60 -18.19
C ARG A 323 -6.29 -9.72 -18.99
N SER A 324 -6.48 -9.75 -20.32
CA SER A 324 -5.92 -10.79 -21.19
C SER A 324 -4.38 -10.85 -21.16
N TYR A 325 -3.70 -9.71 -20.98
CA TYR A 325 -2.25 -9.68 -20.83
C TYR A 325 -1.81 -10.37 -19.52
N ILE A 326 -2.50 -10.05 -18.43
CA ILE A 326 -2.20 -10.64 -17.13
C ILE A 326 -2.53 -12.14 -17.12
N GLU A 327 -3.68 -12.53 -17.69
CA GLU A 327 -4.06 -13.94 -17.83
C GLU A 327 -3.08 -14.73 -18.69
N GLN A 328 -2.59 -14.16 -19.80
CA GLN A 328 -1.56 -14.82 -20.62
C GLN A 328 -0.29 -15.14 -19.82
N ILE A 329 0.08 -14.29 -18.85
CA ILE A 329 1.21 -14.53 -17.98
C ILE A 329 0.88 -15.62 -16.97
N LEU A 330 -0.26 -15.51 -16.27
CA LEU A 330 -0.62 -16.40 -15.18
C LEU A 330 -1.01 -17.80 -15.65
N ASP A 331 -1.61 -17.93 -16.83
CA ASP A 331 -2.00 -19.20 -17.43
C ASP A 331 -0.82 -19.94 -18.10
N ALA A 332 0.37 -19.30 -18.17
CA ALA A 332 1.56 -19.97 -18.69
C ALA A 332 1.98 -21.13 -17.77
N PRO A 333 2.32 -22.31 -18.35
CA PRO A 333 2.70 -23.48 -17.55
C PRO A 333 3.83 -23.20 -16.56
N GLY A 334 3.64 -23.55 -15.29
CA GLY A 334 4.63 -23.38 -14.22
C GLY A 334 4.74 -21.95 -13.67
N MET A 335 3.90 -21.01 -14.15
CA MET A 335 4.01 -19.62 -13.69
C MET A 335 3.39 -19.44 -12.29
N LEU A 336 2.25 -20.05 -12.02
CA LEU A 336 1.60 -19.98 -10.71
C LEU A 336 2.44 -20.63 -9.60
N GLU A 337 3.18 -21.68 -9.94
CA GLU A 337 4.11 -22.36 -9.02
C GLU A 337 5.40 -21.55 -8.79
N ALA A 338 5.70 -20.62 -9.70
CA ALA A 338 6.89 -19.77 -9.60
C ALA A 338 6.70 -18.56 -8.67
N ILE A 339 5.45 -18.16 -8.39
CA ILE A 339 5.13 -16.92 -7.69
C ILE A 339 4.34 -17.17 -6.39
N ASP A 340 4.42 -16.19 -5.48
CA ASP A 340 3.74 -16.20 -4.18
C ASP A 340 2.57 -15.21 -4.10
N GLY A 341 2.43 -14.31 -5.07
CA GLY A 341 1.38 -13.29 -5.07
C GLY A 341 1.43 -12.34 -6.26
N LEU A 342 0.51 -11.38 -6.24
CA LEU A 342 0.30 -10.40 -7.30
C LEU A 342 0.26 -8.99 -6.72
N GLY A 343 0.91 -8.03 -7.39
CA GLY A 343 0.84 -6.61 -7.08
C GLY A 343 0.07 -5.85 -8.17
N PHE A 344 -0.93 -5.08 -7.73
CA PHE A 344 -1.76 -4.25 -8.60
C PHE A 344 -1.64 -2.79 -8.22
N GLN A 345 -1.67 -1.91 -9.21
CA GLN A 345 -1.67 -0.46 -9.03
C GLN A 345 -2.40 0.21 -10.18
N TRP A 346 -2.83 1.46 -10.00
CA TRP A 346 -3.56 2.23 -11.01
C TRP A 346 -4.72 1.42 -11.62
N GLU A 347 -4.84 1.39 -12.93
CA GLU A 347 -5.89 0.63 -13.62
C GLU A 347 -5.81 -0.89 -13.40
N GLY A 348 -4.69 -1.40 -12.88
CA GLY A 348 -4.57 -2.82 -12.52
C GLY A 348 -5.58 -3.28 -11.48
N ARG A 349 -6.10 -2.36 -10.62
CA ARG A 349 -7.18 -2.67 -9.67
C ARG A 349 -8.45 -3.20 -10.35
N GLU A 350 -8.75 -2.77 -11.58
CA GLU A 350 -9.91 -3.28 -12.34
C GLU A 350 -9.77 -4.78 -12.65
N VAL A 351 -8.54 -5.25 -12.88
CA VAL A 351 -8.26 -6.68 -13.08
C VAL A 351 -8.33 -7.44 -11.75
N MET A 352 -7.84 -6.85 -10.66
CA MET A 352 -7.99 -7.43 -9.33
C MET A 352 -9.47 -7.61 -8.97
N GLU A 353 -10.31 -6.60 -9.22
CA GLU A 353 -11.76 -6.66 -9.06
C GLU A 353 -12.38 -7.79 -9.91
N ALA A 354 -12.01 -7.88 -11.20
CA ALA A 354 -12.51 -8.92 -12.07
C ALA A 354 -12.14 -10.32 -11.58
N PHE A 355 -10.90 -10.53 -11.10
CA PHE A 355 -10.47 -11.80 -10.52
C PHE A 355 -11.19 -12.13 -9.21
N ALA A 356 -11.50 -11.12 -8.40
CA ALA A 356 -12.29 -11.32 -7.18
C ALA A 356 -13.73 -11.75 -7.50
N LYS A 357 -14.37 -11.12 -8.50
CA LYS A 357 -15.74 -11.47 -8.95
C LYS A 357 -15.81 -12.87 -9.53
N ASP A 358 -14.85 -13.24 -10.36
CA ASP A 358 -14.85 -14.52 -11.07
C ASP A 358 -14.29 -15.67 -10.20
N GLY A 359 -13.72 -15.39 -9.04
CA GLY A 359 -13.02 -16.37 -8.22
C GLY A 359 -11.78 -16.96 -8.91
N LYS A 360 -11.19 -16.23 -9.88
CA LYS A 360 -10.03 -16.71 -10.65
C LYS A 360 -8.75 -16.60 -9.83
N TYR A 361 -7.86 -17.55 -9.97
CA TYR A 361 -6.60 -17.68 -9.23
C TYR A 361 -6.81 -17.63 -7.70
N PRO A 362 -7.60 -18.56 -7.14
CA PRO A 362 -7.88 -18.59 -5.71
C PRO A 362 -6.60 -18.90 -4.91
N GLY A 363 -6.47 -18.34 -3.72
CA GLY A 363 -5.35 -18.57 -2.82
C GLY A 363 -4.06 -17.85 -3.16
N ILE A 364 -3.98 -17.10 -4.28
CA ILE A 364 -2.86 -16.21 -4.55
C ILE A 364 -3.07 -14.88 -3.84
N ALA A 365 -2.09 -14.47 -3.04
CA ALA A 365 -2.08 -13.18 -2.36
C ALA A 365 -2.17 -12.01 -3.36
N ARG A 366 -2.92 -10.98 -3.02
CA ARG A 366 -3.09 -9.77 -3.84
C ARG A 366 -2.80 -8.54 -2.99
N ILE A 367 -2.04 -7.61 -3.53
CA ILE A 367 -1.73 -6.37 -2.81
C ILE A 367 -1.96 -5.15 -3.71
N CYS A 368 -2.33 -4.04 -3.09
CA CYS A 368 -2.19 -2.73 -3.70
C CYS A 368 -0.72 -2.31 -3.58
N SER A 369 0.06 -2.54 -4.64
CA SER A 369 1.51 -2.29 -4.64
C SER A 369 1.88 -0.81 -4.68
N GLU A 370 0.94 0.05 -5.13
CA GLU A 370 1.09 1.50 -5.17
C GLU A 370 -0.28 2.15 -5.30
N ALA A 371 -0.62 3.05 -4.38
CA ALA A 371 -1.79 3.89 -4.49
C ALA A 371 -1.59 4.98 -5.56
N GLU A 372 -2.67 5.35 -6.23
CA GLU A 372 -2.66 6.50 -7.15
C GLU A 372 -2.23 7.77 -6.42
N CYS A 373 -1.25 8.47 -6.95
CA CYS A 373 -0.51 9.52 -6.25
C CYS A 373 -0.93 10.95 -6.66
N GLY A 374 -2.06 11.11 -7.33
CA GLY A 374 -2.65 12.40 -7.61
C GLY A 374 -1.86 13.32 -8.55
N ASN A 375 -1.94 14.63 -8.32
CA ASN A 375 -1.43 15.67 -9.24
C ASN A 375 -0.74 16.84 -8.54
N GLY A 376 -0.30 16.67 -7.31
CA GLY A 376 0.39 17.68 -6.51
C GLY A 376 -0.50 18.70 -5.80
N LYS A 377 -1.83 18.64 -5.96
CA LYS A 377 -2.73 19.58 -5.26
C LYS A 377 -2.85 19.28 -3.78
N MET A 378 -2.81 18.00 -3.40
CA MET A 378 -2.91 17.54 -2.02
C MET A 378 -4.14 18.14 -1.32
N ASP A 379 -5.27 18.24 -2.02
CA ASP A 379 -6.52 18.85 -1.58
C ASP A 379 -7.53 17.82 -1.03
N TRP A 380 -8.72 18.29 -0.63
CA TRP A 380 -9.76 17.39 -0.11
C TRP A 380 -10.24 16.37 -1.14
N LYS A 381 -10.30 16.75 -2.43
CA LYS A 381 -10.68 15.83 -3.50
C LYS A 381 -9.71 14.67 -3.65
N ALA A 382 -8.43 14.92 -3.42
CA ALA A 382 -7.42 13.87 -3.41
C ALA A 382 -7.65 12.90 -2.24
N ALA A 383 -8.01 13.40 -1.06
CA ALA A 383 -8.34 12.57 0.10
C ALA A 383 -9.60 11.72 -0.14
N GLU A 384 -10.63 12.29 -0.76
CA GLU A 384 -11.82 11.53 -1.16
C GLU A 384 -11.47 10.42 -2.15
N HIS A 385 -10.63 10.73 -3.15
CA HIS A 385 -10.18 9.72 -4.11
C HIS A 385 -9.36 8.60 -3.44
N THR A 386 -8.43 8.95 -2.55
CA THR A 386 -7.64 7.97 -1.79
C THR A 386 -8.54 7.10 -0.91
N THR A 387 -9.54 7.70 -0.25
CA THR A 387 -10.50 6.94 0.57
C THR A 387 -11.32 5.97 -0.28
N TRP A 388 -11.78 6.40 -1.45
CA TRP A 388 -12.48 5.53 -2.38
C TRP A 388 -11.58 4.37 -2.87
N LEU A 389 -10.32 4.64 -3.22
CA LEU A 389 -9.36 3.59 -3.59
C LEU A 389 -9.14 2.58 -2.46
N LEU A 390 -9.12 3.03 -1.20
CA LEU A 390 -9.01 2.16 -0.04
C LEU A 390 -10.20 1.21 0.05
N PHE A 391 -11.44 1.71 -0.07
CA PHE A 391 -12.64 0.87 -0.09
C PHE A 391 -12.59 -0.14 -1.24
N GLU A 392 -12.27 0.30 -2.46
CA GLU A 392 -12.18 -0.58 -3.63
C GLU A 392 -11.16 -1.70 -3.45
N ASN A 393 -9.96 -1.39 -2.95
CA ASN A 393 -8.93 -2.40 -2.72
C ASN A 393 -9.34 -3.40 -1.63
N LEU A 394 -9.88 -2.94 -0.51
CA LEU A 394 -10.37 -3.80 0.57
C LEU A 394 -11.55 -4.68 0.13
N ALA A 395 -12.48 -4.14 -0.67
CA ALA A 395 -13.61 -4.89 -1.18
C ALA A 395 -13.19 -6.01 -2.13
N ASN A 396 -12.10 -5.82 -2.88
CA ASN A 396 -11.62 -6.73 -3.93
C ASN A 396 -10.49 -7.66 -3.46
N GLY A 397 -10.25 -7.73 -2.14
CA GLY A 397 -9.38 -8.73 -1.53
C GLY A 397 -7.89 -8.37 -1.57
N ALA A 398 -7.55 -7.08 -1.62
CA ALA A 398 -6.20 -6.65 -1.31
C ALA A 398 -5.87 -6.99 0.15
N GLU A 399 -4.68 -7.51 0.39
CA GLU A 399 -4.18 -7.90 1.71
C GLU A 399 -3.20 -6.88 2.29
N GLU A 400 -2.70 -5.96 1.44
CA GLU A 400 -1.75 -4.92 1.80
C GLU A 400 -2.01 -3.67 0.95
N TRP A 401 -1.61 -2.50 1.49
CA TRP A 401 -1.70 -1.21 0.83
C TRP A 401 -0.39 -0.44 0.97
N TYR A 402 0.06 0.20 -0.12
CA TYR A 402 1.25 1.04 -0.14
C TYR A 402 0.98 2.40 -0.76
N ASN A 403 1.20 3.47 0.01
CA ASN A 403 1.27 4.81 -0.55
C ASN A 403 2.55 4.97 -1.38
N TRP A 404 2.48 5.83 -2.42
CA TRP A 404 3.67 6.13 -3.22
C TRP A 404 4.62 7.06 -2.46
N ASN A 405 4.25 8.30 -2.23
CA ASN A 405 5.08 9.25 -1.49
C ASN A 405 4.47 9.50 -0.10
N PHE A 406 5.29 9.56 0.94
CA PHE A 406 4.79 9.94 2.26
C PHE A 406 5.08 11.39 2.64
N ILE A 407 6.12 12.03 2.07
CA ILE A 407 6.45 13.43 2.30
C ILE A 407 7.10 14.05 1.06
N LEU A 408 6.61 15.19 0.62
CA LEU A 408 7.18 15.90 -0.53
C LEU A 408 7.22 17.40 -0.28
N VAL A 409 8.06 18.08 -1.05
CA VAL A 409 8.20 19.54 -1.04
C VAL A 409 7.16 20.18 -1.96
N ASP A 410 6.50 21.24 -1.51
CA ASP A 410 5.55 22.09 -2.25
C ASP A 410 4.44 21.30 -2.97
N ASP A 411 4.44 21.26 -4.29
CA ASP A 411 3.46 20.55 -5.11
C ASP A 411 3.94 19.16 -5.54
N GLY A 412 5.01 18.64 -4.90
CA GLY A 412 5.55 17.32 -5.16
C GLY A 412 6.15 17.15 -6.56
N CYS A 413 6.68 18.20 -7.15
CA CYS A 413 7.26 18.14 -8.48
C CYS A 413 8.59 17.39 -8.48
N SER A 414 8.66 16.30 -9.25
CA SER A 414 9.91 15.57 -9.50
C SER A 414 10.83 16.31 -10.48
N PRO A 415 12.13 15.95 -10.56
CA PRO A 415 13.05 16.51 -11.56
C PRO A 415 12.58 16.34 -13.01
N TRP A 416 11.66 15.40 -13.26
CA TRP A 416 11.10 15.07 -14.58
C TRP A 416 9.77 15.79 -14.86
N GLY A 417 9.41 16.77 -14.01
CA GLY A 417 8.21 17.59 -14.18
C GLY A 417 6.91 16.92 -13.76
N TRP A 418 6.96 15.78 -13.09
CA TRP A 418 5.81 15.07 -12.58
C TRP A 418 5.43 15.62 -11.19
N ARG A 419 4.17 16.03 -11.02
CA ARG A 419 3.63 16.50 -9.74
C ARG A 419 2.76 15.43 -9.13
N GLN A 420 3.05 15.10 -7.87
CA GLN A 420 2.31 14.05 -7.16
C GLN A 420 2.00 14.49 -5.73
N ASN A 421 1.02 13.83 -5.14
CA ASN A 421 0.63 14.04 -3.76
C ASN A 421 1.52 13.26 -2.80
N ALA A 422 1.54 13.72 -1.55
CA ALA A 422 2.12 13.02 -0.42
C ALA A 422 1.24 13.22 0.82
N LEU A 423 1.42 12.36 1.82
CA LEU A 423 0.71 12.45 3.10
C LEU A 423 1.10 13.71 3.88
N VAL A 424 2.36 14.11 3.76
CA VAL A 424 2.93 15.30 4.40
C VAL A 424 3.53 16.20 3.34
N ARG A 425 3.22 17.49 3.41
CA ARG A 425 3.82 18.51 2.56
C ARG A 425 4.79 19.37 3.37
N VAL A 426 5.96 19.65 2.82
CA VAL A 426 6.91 20.64 3.34
C VAL A 426 6.89 21.88 2.46
N ASP A 427 6.64 23.04 3.03
CA ASP A 427 6.75 24.33 2.33
C ASP A 427 8.24 24.72 2.24
N SER A 428 8.77 24.84 1.03
CA SER A 428 10.20 25.10 0.78
C SER A 428 10.67 26.47 1.27
N ARG A 429 9.77 27.46 1.42
CA ARG A 429 10.10 28.82 1.83
C ARG A 429 10.16 28.97 3.35
N THR A 430 9.34 28.19 4.06
CA THR A 430 9.19 28.31 5.51
C THR A 430 9.81 27.13 6.26
N SER A 431 10.18 26.07 5.56
CA SER A 431 10.64 24.80 6.13
C SER A 431 9.65 24.27 7.18
N LYS A 432 8.34 24.32 6.88
CA LYS A 432 7.28 23.84 7.76
C LYS A 432 6.53 22.67 7.12
N ALA A 433 6.34 21.61 7.91
CA ALA A 433 5.52 20.47 7.51
C ALA A 433 4.03 20.72 7.76
N SER A 434 3.19 20.16 6.90
CA SER A 434 1.74 20.11 7.08
C SER A 434 1.20 18.75 6.67
N PHE A 435 0.41 18.12 7.56
CA PHE A 435 -0.31 16.89 7.26
C PHE A 435 -1.47 17.20 6.32
N ARG A 436 -1.54 16.46 5.20
CA ARG A 436 -2.54 16.73 4.16
C ARG A 436 -3.83 15.94 4.41
N PRO A 437 -4.96 16.31 3.76
CA PRO A 437 -6.21 15.57 3.90
C PRO A 437 -6.07 14.05 3.64
N GLU A 438 -5.24 13.65 2.67
CA GLU A 438 -4.93 12.23 2.39
C GLU A 438 -4.28 11.51 3.56
N TYR A 439 -3.49 12.21 4.40
CA TYR A 439 -2.95 11.64 5.63
C TYR A 439 -4.06 11.15 6.55
N TYR A 440 -5.09 11.97 6.76
CA TYR A 440 -6.21 11.60 7.63
C TYR A 440 -7.11 10.54 6.98
N ALA A 441 -7.27 10.58 5.66
CA ALA A 441 -7.94 9.52 4.91
C ALA A 441 -7.32 8.15 5.19
N VAL A 442 -6.01 8.02 5.01
CA VAL A 442 -5.28 6.77 5.28
C VAL A 442 -5.31 6.43 6.77
N LYS A 443 -5.22 7.41 7.67
CA LYS A 443 -5.26 7.22 9.12
C LYS A 443 -6.58 6.57 9.58
N HIS A 444 -7.73 6.89 8.97
CA HIS A 444 -9.01 6.26 9.28
C HIS A 444 -9.00 4.74 9.10
N PHE A 445 -8.12 4.22 8.27
CA PHE A 445 -7.94 2.78 8.05
C PHE A 445 -6.72 2.25 8.81
N ALA A 446 -5.55 2.80 8.53
CA ALA A 446 -4.27 2.25 8.96
C ALA A 446 -4.08 2.27 10.48
N HIS A 447 -4.60 3.30 11.18
CA HIS A 447 -4.52 3.38 12.63
C HIS A 447 -5.31 2.27 13.34
N PHE A 448 -6.42 1.84 12.74
CA PHE A 448 -7.40 1.00 13.41
C PHE A 448 -7.44 -0.43 12.89
N ILE A 449 -7.30 -0.65 11.59
CA ILE A 449 -7.30 -2.00 10.99
C ILE A 449 -5.87 -2.56 11.09
N GLN A 450 -5.65 -3.47 12.03
CA GLN A 450 -4.33 -4.00 12.36
C GLN A 450 -3.97 -5.22 11.48
N PRO A 451 -2.67 -5.54 11.33
CA PRO A 451 -2.26 -6.82 10.75
C PRO A 451 -2.93 -8.00 11.47
N GLY A 452 -3.50 -8.91 10.70
CA GLY A 452 -4.30 -10.04 11.18
C GLY A 452 -5.80 -9.75 11.31
N ALA A 453 -6.25 -8.51 11.08
CA ALA A 453 -7.68 -8.17 11.08
C ALA A 453 -8.41 -8.92 9.96
N VAL A 454 -9.63 -9.41 10.25
CA VAL A 454 -10.49 -10.09 9.29
C VAL A 454 -11.72 -9.25 8.98
N GLN A 455 -12.07 -9.17 7.69
CA GLN A 455 -13.27 -8.44 7.28
C GLN A 455 -14.53 -9.22 7.68
N LEU A 456 -15.46 -8.56 8.37
CA LEU A 456 -16.73 -9.12 8.79
C LEU A 456 -17.86 -8.77 7.83
N ALA A 457 -17.91 -7.53 7.38
CA ALA A 457 -18.95 -7.02 6.51
C ALA A 457 -18.44 -5.86 5.64
N SER A 458 -19.19 -5.55 4.58
CA SER A 458 -19.01 -4.34 3.78
C SER A 458 -20.34 -3.89 3.23
N SER A 459 -20.50 -2.58 3.06
CA SER A 459 -21.55 -1.95 2.28
C SER A 459 -20.87 -1.28 1.09
N PRO A 460 -21.05 -1.80 -0.14
CA PRO A 460 -20.48 -1.18 -1.33
C PRO A 460 -21.16 0.17 -1.58
N TRP A 461 -20.62 0.96 -2.50
CA TRP A 461 -21.18 2.25 -2.89
C TRP A 461 -22.69 2.22 -3.04
N ARG A 462 -23.38 2.88 -2.13
CA ARG A 462 -24.84 2.97 -2.12
C ARG A 462 -25.26 4.33 -1.58
N ASP A 463 -26.09 5.06 -2.34
CA ASP A 463 -26.59 6.38 -1.97
C ASP A 463 -25.48 7.34 -1.48
N LYS A 464 -24.34 7.33 -2.20
CA LYS A 464 -23.14 8.11 -1.87
C LYS A 464 -22.55 7.80 -0.48
N THR A 465 -22.71 6.56 -0.01
CA THR A 465 -22.06 6.04 1.19
C THR A 465 -21.35 4.72 0.92
N GLU A 466 -20.30 4.46 1.64
CA GLU A 466 -19.58 3.18 1.66
C GLU A 466 -19.15 2.85 3.08
N ALA A 467 -19.02 1.56 3.40
CA ALA A 467 -18.50 1.12 4.69
C ALA A 467 -17.84 -0.25 4.61
N VAL A 468 -16.84 -0.47 5.48
CA VAL A 468 -16.22 -1.77 5.75
C VAL A 468 -16.17 -2.00 7.26
N CYS A 469 -16.27 -3.27 7.65
CA CYS A 469 -16.20 -3.70 9.04
C CYS A 469 -15.13 -4.79 9.20
N TYR A 470 -14.21 -4.59 10.15
CA TYR A 470 -13.14 -5.52 10.47
C TYR A 470 -13.15 -5.88 11.96
N ARG A 471 -12.73 -7.11 12.28
CA ARG A 471 -12.35 -7.51 13.63
C ARG A 471 -10.84 -7.67 13.68
N ASN A 472 -10.23 -6.98 14.63
CA ASN A 472 -8.80 -7.06 14.91
C ASN A 472 -8.44 -8.32 15.72
N PRO A 473 -7.15 -8.71 15.79
CA PRO A 473 -6.70 -9.83 16.62
C PRO A 473 -6.96 -9.66 18.12
N ASP A 474 -7.03 -8.42 18.61
CA ASP A 474 -7.37 -8.10 20.00
C ASP A 474 -8.88 -8.18 20.31
N GLY A 475 -9.69 -8.51 19.30
CA GLY A 475 -11.15 -8.61 19.42
C GLY A 475 -11.89 -7.31 19.12
N SER A 476 -11.22 -6.18 19.07
CA SER A 476 -11.86 -4.90 18.75
C SER A 476 -12.46 -4.90 17.34
N ILE A 477 -13.63 -4.27 17.18
CA ILE A 477 -14.33 -4.16 15.90
C ILE A 477 -14.18 -2.73 15.40
N VAL A 478 -13.82 -2.61 14.13
CA VAL A 478 -13.58 -1.35 13.44
C VAL A 478 -14.52 -1.24 12.25
N VAL A 479 -15.32 -0.17 12.23
CA VAL A 479 -16.15 0.20 11.07
C VAL A 479 -15.61 1.49 10.49
N VAL A 480 -15.20 1.46 9.24
CA VAL A 480 -14.86 2.68 8.49
C VAL A 480 -15.99 2.97 7.53
N ALA A 481 -16.51 4.20 7.54
CA ALA A 481 -17.60 4.64 6.69
C ALA A 481 -17.31 6.02 6.09
N ALA A 482 -17.69 6.23 4.85
CA ALA A 482 -17.58 7.52 4.15
C ALA A 482 -18.94 8.02 3.67
N ASN A 483 -19.11 9.33 3.71
CA ASN A 483 -20.22 10.04 3.07
C ASN A 483 -19.68 10.97 1.98
N TRP A 484 -20.05 10.69 0.74
CA TRP A 484 -19.66 11.44 -0.46
C TRP A 484 -20.70 12.49 -0.89
N ALA A 485 -21.80 12.64 -0.13
CA ALA A 485 -22.88 13.54 -0.44
C ALA A 485 -22.63 14.95 0.12
N ASP A 486 -23.24 15.96 -0.54
CA ASP A 486 -23.27 17.34 -0.07
C ASP A 486 -24.22 17.55 1.14
N ALA A 487 -24.87 16.47 1.62
CA ALA A 487 -25.81 16.48 2.74
C ALA A 487 -25.41 15.44 3.78
N THR A 488 -25.77 15.71 5.04
CA THR A 488 -25.67 14.74 6.13
C THR A 488 -26.45 13.47 5.77
N ARG A 489 -25.84 12.30 6.05
CA ARG A 489 -26.47 10.98 5.89
C ARG A 489 -26.62 10.31 7.23
N ARG A 490 -27.84 9.97 7.59
CA ARG A 490 -28.11 9.12 8.73
C ARG A 490 -28.00 7.67 8.31
N VAL A 491 -27.04 6.95 8.92
CA VAL A 491 -26.75 5.53 8.60
C VAL A 491 -26.85 4.68 9.84
N ALA A 492 -27.10 3.38 9.65
CA ALA A 492 -27.12 2.40 10.73
C ALA A 492 -26.41 1.11 10.32
N PHE A 493 -25.79 0.45 11.30
CA PHE A 493 -25.24 -0.89 11.16
C PHE A 493 -25.40 -1.66 12.48
N THR A 494 -25.38 -3.00 12.40
CA THR A 494 -25.56 -3.86 13.57
C THR A 494 -24.32 -4.75 13.79
N ILE A 495 -23.83 -4.81 15.03
CA ILE A 495 -22.77 -5.71 15.48
C ILE A 495 -23.33 -6.51 16.66
N GLY A 496 -23.42 -7.84 16.49
CA GLY A 496 -24.08 -8.69 17.48
C GLY A 496 -25.52 -8.27 17.71
N SER A 497 -25.87 -7.93 18.94
CA SER A 497 -27.21 -7.43 19.32
C SER A 497 -27.32 -5.90 19.27
N LYS A 498 -26.22 -5.17 19.10
CA LYS A 498 -26.21 -3.70 19.16
C LYS A 498 -26.37 -3.07 17.79
N THR A 499 -27.27 -2.11 17.67
CA THR A 499 -27.42 -1.26 16.47
C THR A 499 -26.82 0.11 16.75
N TYR A 500 -25.94 0.54 15.90
CA TYR A 500 -25.31 1.86 15.90
C TYR A 500 -25.95 2.73 14.85
N THR A 501 -26.38 3.93 15.24
CA THR A 501 -26.91 4.94 14.34
C THR A 501 -26.06 6.19 14.42
N LEU A 502 -25.57 6.69 13.29
CA LEU A 502 -24.74 7.86 13.25
C LEU A 502 -25.13 8.80 12.09
N GLU A 503 -24.83 10.08 12.28
CA GLU A 503 -24.96 11.11 11.25
C GLU A 503 -23.59 11.37 10.64
N LEU A 504 -23.39 10.88 9.42
CA LEU A 504 -22.20 11.16 8.64
C LEU A 504 -22.32 12.57 8.05
N LYS A 505 -21.45 13.48 8.47
CA LYS A 505 -21.38 14.85 7.91
C LYS A 505 -21.18 14.82 6.39
N PRO A 506 -21.56 15.88 5.64
CA PRO A 506 -21.22 15.97 4.23
C PRO A 506 -19.73 15.78 4.00
N HIS A 507 -19.35 15.03 2.95
CA HIS A 507 -17.96 14.82 2.56
C HIS A 507 -17.08 14.44 3.76
N SER A 508 -17.39 13.29 4.44
CA SER A 508 -16.70 12.91 5.66
C SER A 508 -16.19 11.47 5.63
N PHE A 509 -15.09 11.25 6.36
CA PHE A 509 -14.54 9.94 6.70
C PHE A 509 -14.77 9.69 8.18
N ASN A 510 -15.24 8.49 8.51
CA ASN A 510 -15.67 8.18 9.86
C ASN A 510 -15.18 6.79 10.25
N THR A 511 -14.64 6.64 11.45
CA THR A 511 -14.25 5.35 11.99
C THR A 511 -14.88 5.13 13.34
N VAL A 512 -15.61 4.03 13.49
CA VAL A 512 -16.16 3.57 14.77
C VAL A 512 -15.30 2.43 15.27
N VAL A 513 -14.91 2.51 16.55
CA VAL A 513 -14.15 1.47 17.23
C VAL A 513 -14.94 0.98 18.44
N GLU A 514 -15.32 -0.30 18.42
CA GLU A 514 -15.91 -1.02 19.55
C GLU A 514 -14.85 -1.95 20.16
N ARG A 515 -14.70 -1.93 21.48
CA ARG A 515 -13.71 -2.74 22.22
C ARG A 515 -14.38 -3.79 23.09
#